data_0dcaf2ea2716778cc68f8cb7170233d6
#
_entry.id   0dcaf2ea2716778cc68f8cb7170233d6
#
_cell.length_a   1.000
_cell.length_b   1.000
_cell.length_c   1.000
_cell.angle_alpha   90.00
_cell.angle_beta   90.00
_cell.angle_gamma   90.00
#
_symmetry.space_group_name_H-M   'P 1'
#
loop_
_entity.id
_entity.type
_entity.pdbx_description
1 polymer ?
#
loop_
_entity_poly.entity_id
_entity_poly.type
_entity_poly.pdbx_seq_one_letter_code
_entity_poly.pdbx_strand_id
1 'polypeptide(L)'
;MTEPKPVLFTSTRPLNQSEQIKPVIDAYDGPKAFVQVDPWRHHQAIRSGRYEVMVCDEYPTESPGKTIMLSHGFAGCKLSGIDQPFPYHSAKYSRLMDYSIAAGNGAVEFMAKAGGVPESSVLPLGSPHTDCLIGKCKGDGGTEFAQKRVYFYLPTYRTKEETPLPQIDWKWLDEQLTDDELLAVRPHPMTGNLFRGAFRHIREFSDRNKFSPFLIDCDVIVTDYSSVMIDGYLLGKPCVLFEKVKGYTETRGMYLEYPDQYCSRYATNERDLLRMVREANGLNQIERDCAEMLAGACDGHSVERICDLIRGVAGEET
;
A
#
# COMPACT_ATOMS: atom_id res chain seq x y z
N MET A 1 -27.19 8.51 31.30
CA MET A 1 -26.50 8.12 30.02
C MET A 1 -25.06 7.85 30.40
N THR A 2 -24.55 6.66 30.10
CA THR A 2 -23.12 6.36 30.29
C THR A 2 -22.33 7.14 29.26
N GLU A 3 -21.22 7.77 29.65
CA GLU A 3 -20.34 8.44 28.69
C GLU A 3 -19.89 7.44 27.61
N PRO A 4 -19.84 7.86 26.35
CA PRO A 4 -19.39 6.99 25.27
C PRO A 4 -17.93 6.56 25.53
N LYS A 5 -17.67 5.27 25.37
CA LYS A 5 -16.31 4.73 25.53
C LYS A 5 -15.44 5.14 24.34
N PRO A 6 -14.18 5.47 24.57
CA PRO A 6 -13.30 5.89 23.49
C PRO A 6 -13.02 4.74 22.51
N VAL A 7 -12.86 5.08 21.24
CA VAL A 7 -12.35 4.19 20.18
C VAL A 7 -10.84 4.06 20.31
N LEU A 8 -10.35 2.83 20.30
CA LEU A 8 -8.93 2.54 20.35
C LEU A 8 -8.36 2.40 18.93
N PHE A 9 -7.45 3.26 18.57
CA PHE A 9 -6.66 3.15 17.34
C PHE A 9 -5.30 2.52 17.64
N THR A 10 -4.90 1.52 16.86
CA THR A 10 -3.63 0.83 17.05
C THR A 10 -2.86 0.68 15.74
N SER A 11 -1.55 0.85 15.81
CA SER A 11 -0.62 0.60 14.72
C SER A 11 0.72 0.10 15.28
N THR A 12 1.44 -0.71 14.53
CA THR A 12 2.84 -1.06 14.86
C THR A 12 3.78 0.11 14.59
N ARG A 13 3.32 1.12 13.85
CA ARG A 13 4.07 2.32 13.50
C ARG A 13 3.71 3.50 14.42
N PRO A 14 4.62 4.45 14.62
CA PRO A 14 4.25 5.74 15.20
C PRO A 14 3.11 6.40 14.42
N LEU A 15 2.19 7.09 15.11
CA LEU A 15 1.01 7.67 14.46
C LEU A 15 1.34 8.54 13.24
N ASN A 16 2.39 9.35 13.32
CA ASN A 16 2.83 10.21 12.22
C ASN A 16 3.45 9.45 11.02
N GLN A 17 3.61 8.12 11.13
CA GLN A 17 4.12 7.24 10.07
C GLN A 17 3.08 6.22 9.60
N SER A 18 1.90 6.18 10.22
CA SER A 18 0.80 5.32 9.79
C SER A 18 -0.06 6.05 8.76
N GLU A 19 0.12 5.70 7.49
CA GLU A 19 -0.60 6.30 6.36
C GLU A 19 -2.09 5.92 6.35
N GLN A 20 -2.47 4.83 7.04
CA GLN A 20 -3.86 4.37 7.14
C GLN A 20 -4.57 4.92 8.37
N ILE A 21 -3.95 4.82 9.55
CA ILE A 21 -4.58 5.21 10.83
C ILE A 21 -4.62 6.73 11.01
N LYS A 22 -3.54 7.43 10.66
CA LYS A 22 -3.44 8.87 10.91
C LYS A 22 -4.58 9.67 10.27
N PRO A 23 -4.92 9.50 8.98
CA PRO A 23 -6.03 10.24 8.39
C PRO A 23 -7.36 9.97 9.09
N VAL A 24 -7.63 8.73 9.49
CA VAL A 24 -8.88 8.35 10.15
C VAL A 24 -8.94 8.92 11.57
N ILE A 25 -7.86 8.80 12.36
CA ILE A 25 -7.85 9.34 13.73
C ILE A 25 -7.93 10.87 13.75
N ASP A 26 -7.35 11.54 12.77
CA ASP A 26 -7.43 13.00 12.66
C ASP A 26 -8.85 13.46 12.32
N ALA A 27 -9.58 12.72 11.48
CA ALA A 27 -10.95 13.05 11.05
C ALA A 27 -12.04 12.58 12.02
N TYR A 28 -11.80 11.53 12.81
CA TYR A 28 -12.78 11.03 13.77
C TYR A 28 -12.92 12.01 14.95
N ASP A 29 -14.12 12.48 15.22
CA ASP A 29 -14.45 13.51 16.22
C ASP A 29 -14.88 12.95 17.59
N GLY A 30 -15.22 11.65 17.68
CA GLY A 30 -15.57 10.98 18.93
C GLY A 30 -14.40 10.80 19.90
N PRO A 31 -14.69 10.32 21.13
CA PRO A 31 -13.66 10.00 22.10
C PRO A 31 -12.70 8.94 21.55
N LYS A 32 -11.39 9.21 21.58
CA LYS A 32 -10.39 8.35 20.94
C LYS A 32 -9.10 8.26 21.75
N ALA A 33 -8.39 7.13 21.55
CA ALA A 33 -7.05 6.91 22.06
C ALA A 33 -6.20 6.21 20.98
N PHE A 34 -4.91 6.51 20.97
CA PHE A 34 -3.95 5.83 20.10
C PHE A 34 -2.92 5.07 20.93
N VAL A 35 -2.63 3.84 20.53
CA VAL A 35 -1.57 3.04 21.13
C VAL A 35 -0.70 2.49 20.00
N GLN A 36 0.57 2.88 20.02
CA GLN A 36 1.56 2.18 19.21
C GLN A 36 1.84 0.83 19.85
N VAL A 37 1.60 -0.24 19.11
CA VAL A 37 1.71 -1.61 19.59
C VAL A 37 3.02 -2.24 19.14
N ASP A 38 3.71 -2.88 20.07
CA ASP A 38 4.79 -3.80 19.73
C ASP A 38 4.16 -5.14 19.34
N PRO A 39 4.43 -5.71 18.15
CA PRO A 39 3.89 -7.00 17.72
C PRO A 39 4.03 -8.12 18.74
N TRP A 40 4.95 -8.00 19.68
CA TRP A 40 5.26 -8.98 20.73
C TRP A 40 4.66 -8.66 22.10
N ARG A 41 4.11 -7.43 22.32
CA ARG A 41 3.63 -6.95 23.62
C ARG A 41 2.13 -6.61 23.66
N HIS A 42 1.36 -6.99 22.66
CA HIS A 42 -0.04 -6.63 22.48
C HIS A 42 -0.98 -6.93 23.67
N HIS A 43 -0.64 -7.87 24.53
CA HIS A 43 -1.59 -8.41 25.49
C HIS A 43 -1.91 -7.50 26.69
N GLN A 44 -1.17 -6.45 26.96
CA GLN A 44 -1.34 -5.66 28.19
C GLN A 44 -2.29 -4.47 28.09
N ALA A 45 -2.30 -3.75 26.97
CA ALA A 45 -3.10 -2.52 26.82
C ALA A 45 -4.59 -2.78 26.56
N ILE A 46 -4.91 -3.91 25.92
CA ILE A 46 -6.24 -4.21 25.37
C ILE A 46 -7.17 -4.87 26.40
N ARG A 47 -6.63 -5.47 27.45
CA ARG A 47 -7.40 -6.14 28.52
C ARG A 47 -8.16 -5.18 29.46
N SER A 48 -8.05 -3.88 29.30
CA SER A 48 -8.58 -2.92 30.29
C SER A 48 -10.09 -2.71 30.24
N GLY A 49 -10.85 -3.29 29.29
CA GLY A 49 -12.32 -3.14 29.18
C GLY A 49 -12.81 -1.70 28.96
N ARG A 50 -11.90 -0.78 28.61
CA ARG A 50 -12.19 0.64 28.42
C ARG A 50 -12.69 0.98 27.02
N TYR A 51 -12.49 0.07 26.05
CA TYR A 51 -12.78 0.31 24.65
C TYR A 51 -13.82 -0.68 24.16
N GLU A 52 -14.74 -0.24 23.33
CA GLU A 52 -15.76 -1.08 22.68
C GLU A 52 -15.43 -1.32 21.20
N VAL A 53 -14.65 -0.42 20.59
CA VAL A 53 -14.21 -0.54 19.19
C VAL A 53 -12.69 -0.38 19.13
N MET A 54 -12.05 -1.23 18.35
CA MET A 54 -10.64 -1.12 18.02
C MET A 54 -10.48 -0.98 16.51
N VAL A 55 -9.70 0.00 16.07
CA VAL A 55 -9.32 0.21 14.68
C VAL A 55 -7.82 -0.04 14.54
N CYS A 56 -7.43 -0.94 13.63
CA CYS A 56 -6.03 -1.31 13.41
C CYS A 56 -5.68 -1.31 11.91
N ASP A 57 -4.42 -1.04 11.57
CA ASP A 57 -3.92 -1.06 10.18
C ASP A 57 -3.05 -2.27 9.84
N GLU A 58 -2.63 -3.04 10.83
CA GLU A 58 -1.78 -4.22 10.63
C GLU A 58 -2.39 -5.43 11.33
N TYR A 59 -1.91 -5.81 12.48
CA TYR A 59 -2.34 -7.04 13.13
C TYR A 59 -3.44 -6.80 14.15
N PRO A 60 -4.66 -7.34 13.96
CA PRO A 60 -5.65 -7.32 15.00
C PRO A 60 -5.16 -8.17 16.17
N THR A 61 -5.32 -7.65 17.36
CA THR A 61 -5.07 -8.36 18.62
C THR A 61 -6.40 -8.70 19.27
N GLU A 62 -6.38 -9.52 20.34
CA GLU A 62 -7.58 -9.75 21.14
C GLU A 62 -8.16 -8.40 21.57
N SER A 63 -9.33 -8.08 21.05
CA SER A 63 -10.08 -6.86 21.35
C SER A 63 -11.15 -7.15 22.37
N PRO A 64 -11.40 -6.25 23.33
CA PRO A 64 -12.53 -6.39 24.25
C PRO A 64 -13.89 -6.11 23.57
N GLY A 65 -13.89 -5.57 22.35
CA GLY A 65 -15.07 -5.19 21.58
C GLY A 65 -14.94 -5.48 20.11
N LYS A 66 -15.61 -4.67 19.29
CA LYS A 66 -15.59 -4.80 17.82
C LYS A 66 -14.26 -4.35 17.23
N THR A 67 -13.80 -5.07 16.22
CA THR A 67 -12.53 -4.76 15.54
C THR A 67 -12.78 -4.40 14.09
N ILE A 68 -12.24 -3.24 13.69
CA ILE A 68 -12.20 -2.75 12.31
C ILE A 68 -10.74 -2.78 11.84
N MET A 69 -10.45 -3.55 10.81
CA MET A 69 -9.12 -3.64 10.23
C MET A 69 -9.04 -2.79 8.96
N LEU A 70 -8.22 -1.77 8.98
CA LEU A 70 -7.80 -1.04 7.80
C LEU A 70 -6.69 -1.84 7.12
N SER A 71 -6.79 -2.12 5.85
CA SER A 71 -5.77 -2.91 5.14
C SER A 71 -4.41 -2.19 5.13
N HIS A 72 -3.34 -2.96 5.21
CA HIS A 72 -1.99 -2.46 5.00
C HIS A 72 -1.68 -2.41 3.50
N GLY A 73 -1.83 -1.24 2.88
CA GLY A 73 -1.74 -1.08 1.43
C GLY A 73 -2.91 -1.74 0.70
N PHE A 74 -2.76 -2.01 -0.59
CA PHE A 74 -3.79 -2.70 -1.37
C PHE A 74 -3.71 -4.20 -1.14
N ALA A 75 -4.57 -4.70 -0.26
CA ALA A 75 -4.83 -6.12 -0.16
C ALA A 75 -5.39 -6.63 -1.51
N GLY A 76 -4.97 -7.82 -1.91
CA GLY A 76 -5.39 -8.39 -3.20
C GLY A 76 -4.33 -8.35 -4.29
N CYS A 77 -3.23 -7.60 -4.13
CA CYS A 77 -2.12 -7.72 -5.08
C CYS A 77 -1.30 -9.00 -4.89
N LYS A 78 -1.18 -9.51 -3.67
CA LYS A 78 -0.34 -10.68 -3.35
C LYS A 78 -1.13 -11.74 -2.60
N LEU A 79 -0.95 -13.01 -3.00
CA LEU A 79 -1.58 -14.16 -2.34
C LEU A 79 -0.87 -14.57 -1.03
N SER A 80 0.28 -13.98 -0.73
CA SER A 80 1.04 -14.34 0.46
C SER A 80 0.17 -14.29 1.71
N GLY A 81 -0.12 -15.46 2.26
CA GLY A 81 -0.93 -15.62 3.47
C GLY A 81 -2.19 -16.47 3.32
N ILE A 82 -2.68 -16.78 2.10
CA ILE A 82 -3.86 -17.65 1.94
C ILE A 82 -3.48 -19.13 2.08
N ASP A 83 -2.45 -19.58 1.38
CA ASP A 83 -2.06 -20.99 1.32
C ASP A 83 -0.71 -21.28 1.97
N GLN A 84 -0.05 -20.29 2.55
CA GLN A 84 1.23 -20.45 3.23
C GLN A 84 1.08 -20.23 4.73
N PRO A 85 1.76 -20.99 5.58
CA PRO A 85 1.76 -20.81 7.02
C PRO A 85 2.61 -19.58 7.42
N PHE A 86 2.40 -18.45 6.75
CA PHE A 86 2.95 -17.19 7.25
C PHE A 86 2.22 -16.86 8.55
N PRO A 87 2.93 -16.68 9.68
CA PRO A 87 2.31 -16.48 10.99
C PRO A 87 1.42 -15.25 11.08
N TYR A 88 1.43 -14.41 10.04
CA TYR A 88 0.76 -13.11 10.01
C TYR A 88 -0.67 -13.11 9.45
N HIS A 89 -1.10 -14.19 8.75
CA HIS A 89 -2.44 -14.32 8.18
C HIS A 89 -3.11 -15.64 8.58
N SER A 90 -2.73 -16.19 9.72
CA SER A 90 -3.35 -17.43 10.19
C SER A 90 -4.81 -17.18 10.57
N ALA A 91 -5.65 -18.22 10.44
CA ALA A 91 -7.05 -18.24 10.90
C ALA A 91 -7.23 -17.78 12.36
N LYS A 92 -6.16 -17.68 13.14
CA LYS A 92 -6.14 -17.13 14.48
C LYS A 92 -6.52 -15.64 14.50
N TYR A 93 -6.12 -14.86 13.50
CA TYR A 93 -6.44 -13.42 13.44
C TYR A 93 -7.82 -13.16 12.83
N SER A 94 -8.31 -14.02 11.95
CA SER A 94 -9.63 -13.88 11.36
C SER A 94 -10.76 -13.84 12.39
N ARG A 95 -10.60 -14.57 13.49
CA ARG A 95 -11.57 -14.60 14.61
C ARG A 95 -11.63 -13.29 15.39
N LEU A 96 -10.69 -12.39 15.16
CA LEU A 96 -10.57 -11.13 15.89
C LEU A 96 -11.08 -9.94 15.09
N MET A 97 -11.45 -10.14 13.81
CA MET A 97 -11.92 -9.08 12.92
C MET A 97 -13.42 -9.16 12.74
N ASP A 98 -14.15 -8.13 13.17
CA ASP A 98 -15.56 -7.98 12.84
C ASP A 98 -15.74 -7.37 11.46
N TYR A 99 -14.89 -6.40 11.10
CA TYR A 99 -14.90 -5.74 9.81
C TYR A 99 -13.49 -5.59 9.25
N SER A 100 -13.36 -5.81 7.96
CA SER A 100 -12.14 -5.52 7.18
C SER A 100 -12.46 -4.55 6.06
N ILE A 101 -11.60 -3.57 5.83
CA ILE A 101 -11.81 -2.56 4.80
C ILE A 101 -11.05 -2.95 3.53
N ALA A 102 -11.77 -3.09 2.43
CA ALA A 102 -11.23 -3.31 1.09
C ALA A 102 -11.16 -1.99 0.31
N ALA A 103 -10.15 -1.87 -0.54
CA ALA A 103 -9.99 -0.70 -1.41
C ALA A 103 -10.89 -0.75 -2.65
N GLY A 104 -11.37 -1.93 -3.04
CA GLY A 104 -12.28 -2.14 -4.17
C GLY A 104 -13.09 -3.42 -4.03
N ASN A 105 -14.17 -3.52 -4.81
CA ASN A 105 -15.09 -4.67 -4.78
C ASN A 105 -14.40 -5.99 -5.16
N GLY A 106 -13.45 -5.96 -6.12
CA GLY A 106 -12.73 -7.15 -6.55
C GLY A 106 -11.80 -7.74 -5.49
N ALA A 107 -11.49 -6.99 -4.42
CA ALA A 107 -10.69 -7.48 -3.32
C ALA A 107 -11.52 -8.17 -2.20
N VAL A 108 -12.86 -8.07 -2.24
CA VAL A 108 -13.73 -8.54 -1.15
C VAL A 108 -13.62 -10.05 -0.95
N GLU A 109 -13.87 -10.85 -1.99
CA GLU A 109 -13.79 -12.33 -1.93
C GLU A 109 -12.38 -12.76 -1.48
N PHE A 110 -11.35 -12.16 -2.08
CA PHE A 110 -9.97 -12.46 -1.73
C PHE A 110 -9.68 -12.19 -0.26
N MET A 111 -10.04 -11.02 0.25
CA MET A 111 -9.79 -10.63 1.64
C MET A 111 -10.59 -11.47 2.62
N ALA A 112 -11.84 -11.80 2.30
CA ALA A 112 -12.68 -12.67 3.09
C ALA A 112 -12.05 -14.07 3.22
N LYS A 113 -11.62 -14.65 2.11
CA LYS A 113 -10.91 -15.94 2.07
C LYS A 113 -9.59 -15.89 2.84
N ALA A 114 -8.77 -14.87 2.62
CA ALA A 114 -7.49 -14.69 3.32
C ALA A 114 -7.66 -14.48 4.83
N GLY A 115 -8.69 -13.75 5.23
CA GLY A 115 -9.04 -13.49 6.63
C GLY A 115 -9.80 -14.64 7.31
N GLY A 116 -10.36 -15.56 6.53
CA GLY A 116 -11.26 -16.61 7.05
C GLY A 116 -12.55 -16.02 7.65
N VAL A 117 -13.03 -14.89 7.11
CA VAL A 117 -14.24 -14.17 7.54
C VAL A 117 -15.31 -14.21 6.45
N PRO A 118 -16.60 -14.01 6.78
CA PRO A 118 -17.64 -13.86 5.77
C PRO A 118 -17.38 -12.64 4.87
N GLU A 119 -17.74 -12.73 3.59
CA GLU A 119 -17.64 -11.58 2.66
C GLU A 119 -18.41 -10.35 3.17
N SER A 120 -19.54 -10.57 3.87
CA SER A 120 -20.32 -9.49 4.50
C SER A 120 -19.56 -8.71 5.58
N SER A 121 -18.44 -9.24 6.06
CA SER A 121 -17.54 -8.54 6.99
C SER A 121 -16.44 -7.76 6.28
N VAL A 122 -16.32 -7.87 4.95
CA VAL A 122 -15.36 -7.13 4.16
C VAL A 122 -16.08 -6.01 3.41
N LEU A 123 -15.77 -4.77 3.77
CA LEU A 123 -16.49 -3.60 3.29
C LEU A 123 -15.61 -2.81 2.29
N PRO A 124 -16.05 -2.62 1.04
CA PRO A 124 -15.30 -1.88 0.03
C PRO A 124 -15.46 -0.35 0.25
N LEU A 125 -14.81 0.18 1.26
CA LEU A 125 -14.89 1.59 1.65
C LEU A 125 -13.72 2.44 1.13
N GLY A 126 -12.76 1.82 0.44
CA GLY A 126 -11.56 2.50 -0.05
C GLY A 126 -10.38 2.35 0.89
N SER A 127 -9.36 3.18 0.71
CA SER A 127 -8.13 3.13 1.50
C SER A 127 -7.73 4.54 1.96
N PRO A 128 -7.61 4.80 3.27
CA PRO A 128 -7.39 6.15 3.81
C PRO A 128 -6.17 6.87 3.24
N HIS A 129 -5.07 6.16 2.97
CA HIS A 129 -3.87 6.78 2.45
C HIS A 129 -4.04 7.34 1.04
N THR A 130 -5.02 6.86 0.28
CA THR A 130 -5.25 7.32 -1.10
C THR A 130 -6.01 8.62 -1.17
N ASP A 131 -6.77 8.99 -0.13
CA ASP A 131 -7.58 10.21 -0.16
C ASP A 131 -6.73 11.48 -0.36
N CYS A 132 -5.48 11.47 0.12
CA CYS A 132 -4.54 12.57 -0.11
C CYS A 132 -3.90 12.56 -1.52
N LEU A 133 -4.07 11.48 -2.27
CA LEU A 133 -3.51 11.31 -3.62
C LEU A 133 -4.52 11.68 -4.71
N ILE A 134 -5.80 11.34 -4.48
CA ILE A 134 -6.87 11.55 -5.48
C ILE A 134 -6.97 13.02 -5.89
N GLY A 135 -7.01 13.25 -7.20
CA GLY A 135 -7.10 14.59 -7.78
C GLY A 135 -5.78 15.37 -7.81
N LYS A 136 -4.68 14.79 -7.33
CA LYS A 136 -3.36 15.43 -7.42
C LYS A 136 -2.76 15.26 -8.81
N CYS A 137 -2.06 16.31 -9.26
CA CYS A 137 -1.34 16.36 -10.53
C CYS A 137 0.16 16.52 -10.30
N LYS A 138 0.94 16.26 -11.35
CA LYS A 138 2.38 16.54 -11.34
C LYS A 138 2.65 18.01 -11.00
N GLY A 139 3.53 18.24 -10.05
CA GLY A 139 3.82 19.55 -9.46
C GLY A 139 3.19 19.76 -8.08
N ASP A 140 2.05 19.10 -7.78
CA ASP A 140 1.41 19.18 -6.46
C ASP A 140 2.21 18.47 -5.35
N GLY A 141 3.14 17.58 -5.74
CA GLY A 141 4.09 16.96 -4.81
C GLY A 141 5.15 17.92 -4.29
N GLY A 142 5.39 19.02 -5.01
CA GLY A 142 6.35 20.06 -4.63
C GLY A 142 7.81 19.60 -4.60
N THR A 143 8.15 18.57 -5.36
CA THR A 143 9.54 18.12 -5.46
C THR A 143 10.36 19.00 -6.41
N GLU A 144 11.66 19.10 -6.16
CA GLU A 144 12.59 19.83 -7.04
C GLU A 144 12.71 19.21 -8.44
N PHE A 145 12.18 18.00 -8.64
CA PHE A 145 12.28 17.23 -9.89
C PHE A 145 11.02 17.29 -10.74
N ALA A 146 9.97 18.00 -10.34
CA ALA A 146 8.70 18.07 -11.06
C ALA A 146 8.85 18.54 -12.51
N GLN A 147 9.92 19.30 -12.83
CA GLN A 147 10.24 19.79 -14.18
C GLN A 147 10.92 18.74 -15.07
N LYS A 148 11.37 17.61 -14.50
CA LYS A 148 12.00 16.52 -15.24
C LYS A 148 10.97 15.44 -15.60
N ARG A 149 11.32 14.57 -16.55
CA ARG A 149 10.62 13.30 -16.72
C ARG A 149 11.13 12.32 -15.68
N VAL A 150 10.28 12.00 -14.71
CA VAL A 150 10.65 11.21 -13.51
C VAL A 150 10.12 9.78 -13.62
N TYR A 151 11.02 8.83 -13.60
CA TYR A 151 10.74 7.41 -13.48
C TYR A 151 10.97 6.99 -12.03
N PHE A 152 9.93 6.54 -11.33
CA PHE A 152 10.04 6.22 -9.91
C PHE A 152 10.11 4.71 -9.70
N TYR A 153 11.31 4.19 -9.42
CA TYR A 153 11.56 2.77 -9.21
C TYR A 153 11.38 2.37 -7.75
N LEU A 154 10.45 1.47 -7.51
CA LEU A 154 9.98 1.02 -6.20
C LEU A 154 10.00 -0.51 -6.15
N PRO A 155 11.16 -1.15 -5.99
CA PRO A 155 11.24 -2.62 -5.94
C PRO A 155 10.57 -3.18 -4.69
N THR A 156 9.93 -4.34 -4.85
CA THR A 156 9.34 -5.08 -3.74
C THR A 156 10.43 -5.58 -2.79
N TYR A 157 10.12 -5.58 -1.50
CA TYR A 157 10.93 -6.22 -0.48
C TYR A 157 11.11 -7.72 -0.75
N ARG A 158 12.32 -8.19 -0.53
CA ARG A 158 12.69 -9.61 -0.65
C ARG A 158 13.52 -10.02 0.56
N THR A 159 13.24 -11.20 1.09
CA THR A 159 14.12 -11.83 2.06
C THR A 159 15.30 -12.47 1.33
N LYS A 160 16.40 -12.69 2.04
CA LYS A 160 17.59 -13.38 1.47
C LYS A 160 17.30 -14.81 1.02
N GLU A 161 16.23 -15.40 1.56
CA GLU A 161 15.85 -16.80 1.34
C GLU A 161 14.89 -16.96 0.17
N GLU A 162 14.18 -15.91 -0.25
CA GLU A 162 13.16 -16.01 -1.29
C GLU A 162 13.72 -15.85 -2.70
N THR A 163 14.23 -14.69 -2.99
CA THR A 163 14.82 -14.40 -4.31
C THR A 163 15.87 -13.31 -4.14
N PRO A 164 17.00 -13.39 -4.86
CA PRO A 164 18.01 -12.35 -4.77
C PRO A 164 17.46 -11.01 -5.28
N LEU A 165 18.04 -9.92 -4.78
CA LEU A 165 17.80 -8.59 -5.35
C LEU A 165 18.26 -8.57 -6.81
N PRO A 166 17.52 -7.88 -7.70
CA PRO A 166 17.92 -7.76 -9.09
C PRO A 166 19.25 -7.02 -9.19
N GLN A 167 20.19 -7.62 -9.92
CA GLN A 167 21.42 -6.94 -10.30
C GLN A 167 21.15 -6.04 -11.50
N ILE A 168 21.08 -4.74 -11.26
CA ILE A 168 20.78 -3.72 -12.27
C ILE A 168 22.09 -3.07 -12.72
N ASP A 169 22.27 -2.88 -14.00
CA ASP A 169 23.38 -2.10 -14.56
C ASP A 169 23.09 -0.61 -14.44
N TRP A 170 23.27 -0.10 -13.20
CA TRP A 170 23.04 1.30 -12.87
C TRP A 170 23.90 2.25 -13.70
N LYS A 171 25.14 1.84 -14.00
CA LYS A 171 26.07 2.66 -14.78
C LYS A 171 25.55 2.81 -16.22
N TRP A 172 25.16 1.73 -16.84
CA TRP A 172 24.60 1.77 -18.20
C TRP A 172 23.32 2.60 -18.21
N LEU A 173 22.40 2.44 -17.26
CA LEU A 173 21.19 3.25 -17.18
C LEU A 173 21.50 4.74 -17.05
N ASP A 174 22.44 5.11 -16.18
CA ASP A 174 22.83 6.51 -15.99
C ASP A 174 23.42 7.14 -17.27
N GLU A 175 24.23 6.37 -18.02
CA GLU A 175 24.80 6.78 -19.29
C GLU A 175 23.76 6.94 -20.42
N GLN A 176 22.59 6.27 -20.31
CA GLN A 176 21.52 6.34 -21.31
C GLN A 176 20.49 7.42 -21.00
N LEU A 177 20.35 7.84 -19.75
CA LEU A 177 19.42 8.90 -19.34
C LEU A 177 19.94 10.28 -19.77
N THR A 178 19.01 11.18 -20.08
CA THR A 178 19.31 12.56 -20.48
C THR A 178 19.19 13.52 -19.30
N ASP A 179 19.63 14.77 -19.47
CA ASP A 179 19.54 15.80 -18.42
C ASP A 179 18.11 16.14 -18.03
N ASP A 180 17.14 15.88 -18.90
CA ASP A 180 15.70 16.09 -18.65
C ASP A 180 15.03 14.87 -18.01
N GLU A 181 15.76 13.77 -17.81
CA GLU A 181 15.25 12.54 -17.20
C GLU A 181 15.83 12.32 -15.81
N LEU A 182 15.07 11.67 -14.94
CA LEU A 182 15.51 11.23 -13.60
C LEU A 182 14.97 9.85 -13.32
N LEU A 183 15.83 8.91 -12.96
CA LEU A 183 15.43 7.66 -12.32
C LEU A 183 15.53 7.84 -10.80
N ALA A 184 14.39 8.10 -10.18
CA ALA A 184 14.26 8.17 -8.73
C ALA A 184 14.09 6.74 -8.19
N VAL A 185 14.95 6.33 -7.27
CA VAL A 185 14.95 4.96 -6.73
C VAL A 185 14.63 5.00 -5.25
N ARG A 186 13.64 4.23 -4.83
CA ARG A 186 13.32 4.08 -3.41
C ARG A 186 13.30 2.60 -3.03
N PRO A 187 14.39 2.11 -2.45
CA PRO A 187 14.44 0.74 -1.94
C PRO A 187 13.43 0.57 -0.80
N HIS A 188 12.92 -0.65 -0.66
CA HIS A 188 12.10 -0.97 0.51
C HIS A 188 12.95 -0.79 1.79
N PRO A 189 12.42 -0.22 2.88
CA PRO A 189 13.19 0.07 4.10
C PRO A 189 13.97 -1.12 4.68
N MET A 190 13.49 -2.34 4.44
CA MET A 190 14.14 -3.58 4.89
C MET A 190 15.23 -4.09 3.93
N THR A 191 15.34 -3.50 2.73
CA THR A 191 16.30 -3.97 1.70
C THR A 191 17.66 -3.29 1.84
N GLY A 192 17.70 -2.07 2.39
CA GLY A 192 18.89 -1.23 2.38
C GLY A 192 19.18 -0.63 1.00
N ASN A 193 20.34 -0.02 0.82
CA ASN A 193 20.71 0.67 -0.41
C ASN A 193 20.90 -0.32 -1.57
N LEU A 194 20.34 0.01 -2.72
CA LEU A 194 20.41 -0.82 -3.93
C LEU A 194 21.69 -0.63 -4.73
N PHE A 195 22.35 0.52 -4.58
CA PHE A 195 23.62 0.81 -5.25
C PHE A 195 24.55 1.65 -4.37
N ARG A 196 25.81 1.69 -4.78
CA ARG A 196 26.84 2.56 -4.15
C ARG A 196 27.43 3.47 -5.22
N GLY A 197 27.68 4.70 -4.85
CA GLY A 197 28.26 5.72 -5.74
C GLY A 197 27.28 6.83 -6.08
N ALA A 198 27.78 7.82 -6.78
CA ALA A 198 26.99 8.95 -7.28
C ALA A 198 26.76 8.77 -8.79
N PHE A 199 25.54 8.96 -9.20
CA PHE A 199 25.11 9.00 -10.61
C PHE A 199 24.61 10.40 -10.96
N ARG A 200 24.61 10.72 -12.24
CA ARG A 200 24.15 12.02 -12.72
C ARG A 200 22.63 12.11 -12.78
N HIS A 201 21.98 11.04 -13.23
CA HIS A 201 20.56 10.98 -13.53
C HIS A 201 19.80 9.96 -12.65
N ILE A 202 20.50 9.28 -11.74
CA ILE A 202 19.89 8.31 -10.82
C ILE A 202 20.05 8.81 -9.38
N ARG A 203 18.96 8.85 -8.62
CA ARG A 203 18.94 9.28 -7.22
C ARG A 203 18.20 8.30 -6.35
N GLU A 204 18.79 7.96 -5.19
CA GLU A 204 18.13 7.15 -4.18
C GLU A 204 17.45 8.03 -3.13
N PHE A 205 16.22 7.70 -2.78
CA PHE A 205 15.41 8.42 -1.82
C PHE A 205 14.93 7.45 -0.73
N SER A 206 15.46 7.56 0.47
CA SER A 206 15.09 6.73 1.63
C SER A 206 14.14 7.44 2.60
N ASP A 207 13.94 8.76 2.48
CA ASP A 207 13.04 9.52 3.34
C ASP A 207 11.57 9.13 3.10
N ARG A 208 10.94 8.59 4.14
CA ARG A 208 9.53 8.17 4.09
C ARG A 208 8.56 9.33 3.85
N ASN A 209 8.85 10.51 4.40
CA ASN A 209 8.00 11.68 4.26
C ASN A 209 7.91 12.20 2.83
N LYS A 210 8.84 11.78 1.96
CA LYS A 210 8.88 12.16 0.55
C LYS A 210 8.19 11.13 -0.38
N PHE A 211 7.60 10.07 0.15
CA PHE A 211 7.00 9.03 -0.70
C PHE A 211 5.85 9.58 -1.54
N SER A 212 4.80 10.08 -0.91
CA SER A 212 3.64 10.64 -1.62
C SER A 212 4.01 11.83 -2.52
N PRO A 213 4.85 12.81 -2.10
CA PRO A 213 5.36 13.85 -2.99
C PRO A 213 6.02 13.33 -4.27
N PHE A 214 6.90 12.34 -4.16
CA PHE A 214 7.54 11.75 -5.33
C PHE A 214 6.57 10.96 -6.20
N LEU A 215 5.64 10.23 -5.59
CA LEU A 215 4.62 9.48 -6.31
C LEU A 215 3.70 10.44 -7.12
N ILE A 216 3.36 11.59 -6.55
CA ILE A 216 2.57 12.62 -7.23
C ILE A 216 3.36 13.24 -8.39
N ASP A 217 4.65 13.51 -8.22
CA ASP A 217 5.46 14.22 -9.21
C ASP A 217 6.11 13.32 -10.27
N CYS A 218 6.11 11.99 -10.10
CA CYS A 218 6.65 11.11 -11.12
C CYS A 218 5.74 11.05 -12.36
N ASP A 219 6.33 10.63 -13.49
CA ASP A 219 5.59 10.39 -14.74
C ASP A 219 5.27 8.92 -14.95
N VAL A 220 6.14 8.04 -14.48
CA VAL A 220 6.01 6.59 -14.66
C VAL A 220 6.44 5.87 -13.39
N ILE A 221 5.62 4.94 -12.94
CA ILE A 221 5.99 4.01 -11.87
C ILE A 221 6.77 2.85 -12.49
N VAL A 222 7.88 2.49 -11.85
CA VAL A 222 8.63 1.28 -12.17
C VAL A 222 8.63 0.41 -10.93
N THR A 223 8.11 -0.79 -11.04
CA THR A 223 8.10 -1.74 -9.91
C THR A 223 8.11 -3.19 -10.43
N ASP A 224 8.15 -4.15 -9.53
CA ASP A 224 7.99 -5.57 -9.88
C ASP A 224 6.61 -6.08 -9.38
N TYR A 225 6.49 -6.43 -8.13
CA TYR A 225 5.28 -7.02 -7.54
C TYR A 225 4.62 -6.13 -6.48
N SER A 226 4.99 -4.87 -6.41
CA SER A 226 4.49 -3.98 -5.37
C SER A 226 3.10 -3.44 -5.70
N SER A 227 2.24 -3.39 -4.68
CA SER A 227 0.92 -2.76 -4.78
C SER A 227 0.98 -1.25 -5.05
N VAL A 228 2.14 -0.63 -4.97
CA VAL A 228 2.34 0.79 -5.33
C VAL A 228 1.95 1.12 -6.77
N MET A 229 1.90 0.11 -7.66
CA MET A 229 1.36 0.30 -9.00
C MET A 229 -0.09 0.81 -8.97
N ILE A 230 -0.89 0.34 -8.00
CA ILE A 230 -2.28 0.77 -7.85
C ILE A 230 -2.36 2.24 -7.40
N ASP A 231 -1.50 2.67 -6.48
CA ASP A 231 -1.38 4.10 -6.13
C ASP A 231 -1.06 4.94 -7.36
N GLY A 232 -0.16 4.45 -8.20
CA GLY A 232 0.17 5.08 -9.48
C GLY A 232 -1.05 5.17 -10.41
N TYR A 233 -1.82 4.10 -10.53
CA TYR A 233 -3.02 4.08 -11.38
C TYR A 233 -4.09 5.05 -10.89
N LEU A 234 -4.29 5.16 -9.59
CA LEU A 234 -5.20 6.15 -9.00
C LEU A 234 -4.78 7.59 -9.29
N LEU A 235 -3.48 7.83 -9.48
CA LEU A 235 -2.92 9.11 -9.91
C LEU A 235 -2.88 9.28 -11.44
N GLY A 236 -3.41 8.33 -12.22
CA GLY A 236 -3.32 8.32 -13.67
C GLY A 236 -1.91 8.06 -14.22
N LYS A 237 -0.99 7.56 -13.40
CA LYS A 237 0.40 7.29 -13.78
C LYS A 237 0.55 5.88 -14.36
N PRO A 238 1.12 5.74 -15.57
CA PRO A 238 1.43 4.44 -16.15
C PRO A 238 2.49 3.71 -15.32
N CYS A 239 2.43 2.38 -15.36
CA CYS A 239 3.43 1.52 -14.73
C CYS A 239 4.24 0.76 -15.79
N VAL A 240 5.49 0.46 -15.46
CA VAL A 240 6.31 -0.56 -16.12
C VAL A 240 6.70 -1.58 -15.07
N LEU A 241 6.29 -2.82 -15.26
CA LEU A 241 6.73 -3.93 -14.43
C LEU A 241 8.15 -4.33 -14.86
N PHE A 242 9.09 -4.25 -13.92
CA PHE A 242 10.49 -4.58 -14.17
C PHE A 242 10.91 -5.80 -13.36
N GLU A 243 10.78 -6.96 -13.97
CA GLU A 243 11.10 -8.25 -13.37
C GLU A 243 12.41 -8.81 -13.91
N LYS A 244 13.52 -8.44 -13.34
CA LYS A 244 14.83 -8.96 -13.71
C LYS A 244 15.15 -10.34 -13.11
N VAL A 245 14.50 -10.69 -12.01
CA VAL A 245 14.65 -11.98 -11.32
C VAL A 245 13.28 -12.60 -11.12
N LYS A 246 13.06 -13.73 -11.75
CA LYS A 246 11.84 -14.54 -11.65
C LYS A 246 11.79 -15.33 -10.32
N GLY A 247 10.62 -15.91 -10.02
CA GLY A 247 10.42 -16.82 -8.90
C GLY A 247 9.68 -16.24 -7.72
N TYR A 248 9.41 -14.93 -7.69
CA TYR A 248 8.64 -14.33 -6.60
C TYR A 248 7.16 -14.76 -6.63
N THR A 249 6.55 -14.82 -7.80
CA THR A 249 5.16 -15.27 -7.98
C THR A 249 4.99 -16.74 -7.62
N GLU A 250 6.01 -17.56 -7.78
CA GLU A 250 6.02 -18.97 -7.43
C GLU A 250 6.03 -19.18 -5.91
N THR A 251 6.66 -18.27 -5.18
CA THR A 251 6.77 -18.37 -3.71
C THR A 251 5.66 -17.64 -2.97
N ARG A 252 5.22 -16.48 -3.45
CA ARG A 252 4.21 -15.64 -2.79
C ARG A 252 2.90 -15.54 -3.51
N GLY A 253 2.86 -15.83 -4.81
CA GLY A 253 1.67 -15.71 -5.65
C GLY A 253 1.18 -14.27 -5.84
N MET A 254 0.34 -14.08 -6.85
CA MET A 254 -0.38 -12.83 -7.10
C MET A 254 -1.87 -13.16 -7.21
N TYR A 255 -2.74 -12.22 -6.84
CA TYR A 255 -4.19 -12.44 -6.86
C TYR A 255 -4.73 -12.54 -8.29
N LEU A 256 -4.32 -11.60 -9.14
CA LEU A 256 -4.62 -11.62 -10.56
C LEU A 256 -3.49 -12.34 -11.31
N GLU A 257 -3.72 -12.67 -12.57
CA GLU A 257 -2.72 -13.28 -13.43
C GLU A 257 -1.60 -12.27 -13.75
N TYR A 258 -0.40 -12.57 -13.27
CA TYR A 258 0.76 -11.70 -13.42
C TYR A 258 1.61 -12.12 -14.63
N PRO A 259 2.05 -11.17 -15.46
CA PRO A 259 1.84 -9.73 -15.38
C PRO A 259 0.55 -9.24 -16.05
N ASP A 260 -0.13 -10.06 -16.81
CA ASP A 260 -1.08 -9.70 -17.86
C ASP A 260 -2.32 -8.95 -17.39
N GLN A 261 -2.79 -9.24 -16.17
CA GLN A 261 -3.93 -8.52 -15.58
C GLN A 261 -3.55 -7.32 -14.73
N TYR A 262 -2.24 -7.06 -14.54
CA TYR A 262 -1.76 -5.89 -13.82
C TYR A 262 -1.27 -4.78 -14.74
N CYS A 263 -0.46 -5.13 -15.75
CA CYS A 263 0.21 -4.15 -16.58
C CYS A 263 0.66 -4.77 -17.91
N SER A 264 0.43 -4.07 -19.00
CA SER A 264 0.89 -4.51 -20.32
C SER A 264 2.37 -4.19 -20.62
N ARG A 265 2.99 -3.33 -19.78
CA ARG A 265 4.39 -2.93 -19.94
C ARG A 265 5.24 -3.77 -19.02
N TYR A 266 5.87 -4.81 -19.56
CA TYR A 266 6.66 -5.78 -18.80
C TYR A 266 8.06 -5.88 -19.37
N ALA A 267 9.06 -5.50 -18.58
CA ALA A 267 10.48 -5.49 -18.94
C ALA A 267 11.26 -6.46 -18.05
N THR A 268 12.21 -7.19 -18.68
CA THR A 268 13.11 -8.12 -17.99
C THR A 268 14.58 -7.70 -18.06
N ASN A 269 14.87 -6.61 -18.74
CA ASN A 269 16.20 -6.02 -18.87
C ASN A 269 16.13 -4.50 -18.95
N GLU A 270 17.25 -3.85 -18.74
CA GLU A 270 17.35 -2.37 -18.63
C GLU A 270 17.03 -1.67 -19.96
N ARG A 271 17.33 -2.28 -21.10
CA ARG A 271 17.06 -1.70 -22.43
C ARG A 271 15.56 -1.62 -22.69
N ASP A 272 14.83 -2.71 -22.41
CA ASP A 272 13.37 -2.73 -22.53
C ASP A 272 12.71 -1.81 -21.50
N LEU A 273 13.23 -1.80 -20.28
CA LEU A 273 12.78 -0.86 -19.25
C LEU A 273 12.85 0.58 -19.77
N LEU A 274 14.03 1.02 -20.22
CA LEU A 274 14.24 2.39 -20.67
C LEU A 274 13.36 2.75 -21.86
N ARG A 275 13.20 1.85 -22.82
CA ARG A 275 12.28 2.03 -23.95
C ARG A 275 10.85 2.22 -23.46
N MET A 276 10.37 1.31 -22.60
CA MET A 276 8.98 1.32 -22.11
C MET A 276 8.67 2.55 -21.24
N VAL A 277 9.57 3.01 -20.37
CA VAL A 277 9.31 4.21 -19.55
C VAL A 277 9.26 5.47 -20.40
N ARG A 278 10.01 5.53 -21.50
CA ARG A 278 9.98 6.64 -22.45
C ARG A 278 8.71 6.67 -23.30
N GLU A 279 8.22 5.50 -23.70
CA GLU A 279 6.99 5.32 -24.49
C GLU A 279 5.72 5.44 -23.63
N ALA A 280 5.83 5.24 -22.31
CA ALA A 280 4.68 5.24 -21.42
C ALA A 280 4.02 6.63 -21.36
N ASN A 281 2.73 6.68 -21.72
CA ASN A 281 1.93 7.90 -21.70
C ASN A 281 0.49 7.56 -21.28
N GLY A 282 0.15 7.86 -20.02
CA GLY A 282 -1.14 7.56 -19.42
C GLY A 282 -1.44 6.06 -19.26
N LEU A 283 -2.57 5.78 -18.65
CA LEU A 283 -3.04 4.41 -18.40
C LEU A 283 -3.60 3.77 -19.68
N ASN A 284 -3.29 2.51 -19.86
CA ASN A 284 -3.98 1.66 -20.83
C ASN A 284 -5.21 0.97 -20.20
N GLN A 285 -5.95 0.15 -20.97
CA GLN A 285 -7.17 -0.48 -20.47
C GLN A 285 -6.90 -1.49 -19.35
N ILE A 286 -5.85 -2.29 -19.44
CA ILE A 286 -5.48 -3.28 -18.41
C ILE A 286 -5.23 -2.58 -17.07
N GLU A 287 -4.48 -1.50 -17.07
CA GLU A 287 -4.16 -0.72 -15.88
C GLU A 287 -5.41 -0.07 -15.26
N ARG A 288 -6.34 0.43 -16.09
CA ARG A 288 -7.64 0.94 -15.62
C ARG A 288 -8.50 -0.15 -15.01
N ASP A 289 -8.61 -1.30 -15.66
CA ASP A 289 -9.41 -2.43 -15.18
C ASP A 289 -8.84 -2.98 -13.86
N CYS A 290 -7.52 -3.06 -13.76
CA CYS A 290 -6.82 -3.45 -12.53
C CYS A 290 -7.09 -2.46 -11.38
N ALA A 291 -7.00 -1.15 -11.64
CA ALA A 291 -7.30 -0.12 -10.66
C ALA A 291 -8.75 -0.17 -10.18
N GLU A 292 -9.71 -0.27 -11.11
CA GLU A 292 -11.14 -0.37 -10.80
C GLU A 292 -11.43 -1.61 -9.96
N MET A 293 -10.88 -2.75 -10.34
CA MET A 293 -11.08 -4.00 -9.60
C MET A 293 -10.52 -3.94 -8.18
N LEU A 294 -9.29 -3.48 -8.02
CA LEU A 294 -8.57 -3.56 -6.73
C LEU A 294 -8.75 -2.32 -5.85
N ALA A 295 -9.10 -1.17 -6.44
CA ALA A 295 -9.18 0.11 -5.74
C ALA A 295 -10.33 1.01 -6.18
N GLY A 296 -11.38 0.47 -6.81
CA GLY A 296 -12.51 1.23 -7.33
C GLY A 296 -13.34 1.99 -6.27
N ALA A 297 -13.14 1.69 -4.98
CA ALA A 297 -13.73 2.46 -3.89
C ALA A 297 -12.84 3.63 -3.38
N CYS A 298 -11.64 3.81 -3.99
CA CYS A 298 -10.73 4.90 -3.63
C CYS A 298 -11.05 6.15 -4.46
N ASP A 299 -11.97 6.98 -3.99
CA ASP A 299 -12.50 8.17 -4.66
C ASP A 299 -12.21 9.49 -3.91
N GLY A 300 -11.39 9.43 -2.85
CA GLY A 300 -11.07 10.57 -2.00
C GLY A 300 -11.96 10.71 -0.76
N HIS A 301 -12.92 9.81 -0.54
CA HIS A 301 -13.87 9.81 0.59
C HIS A 301 -13.76 8.56 1.47
N SER A 302 -12.64 7.83 1.40
CA SER A 302 -12.43 6.61 2.18
C SER A 302 -12.44 6.89 3.68
N VAL A 303 -11.78 7.97 4.10
CA VAL A 303 -11.71 8.39 5.52
C VAL A 303 -13.10 8.69 6.07
N GLU A 304 -13.94 9.41 5.33
CA GLU A 304 -15.31 9.77 5.73
C GLU A 304 -16.16 8.51 5.96
N ARG A 305 -16.20 7.60 4.98
CA ARG A 305 -16.95 6.33 5.07
C ARG A 305 -16.49 5.45 6.24
N ILE A 306 -15.19 5.43 6.50
CA ILE A 306 -14.62 4.66 7.62
C ILE A 306 -14.98 5.29 8.95
N CYS A 307 -14.97 6.62 9.07
CA CYS A 307 -15.44 7.31 10.28
C CYS A 307 -16.92 7.04 10.55
N ASP A 308 -17.77 7.01 9.50
CA ASP A 308 -19.19 6.68 9.65
C ASP A 308 -19.38 5.23 10.11
N LEU A 309 -18.61 4.28 9.56
CA LEU A 309 -18.60 2.90 10.06
C LEU A 309 -18.21 2.84 11.54
N ILE A 310 -17.17 3.56 11.95
CA ILE A 310 -16.71 3.58 13.35
C ILE A 310 -17.83 4.10 14.26
N ARG A 311 -18.50 5.22 13.91
CA ARG A 311 -19.64 5.78 14.67
C ARG A 311 -20.78 4.76 14.79
N GLY A 312 -21.18 4.15 13.68
CA GLY A 312 -22.23 3.14 13.68
C GLY A 312 -21.91 1.92 14.55
N VAL A 313 -20.64 1.46 14.54
CA VAL A 313 -20.18 0.33 15.36
C VAL A 313 -20.05 0.71 16.83
N ALA A 314 -19.68 1.96 17.14
CA ALA A 314 -19.59 2.48 18.50
C ALA A 314 -20.98 2.81 19.11
N GLY A 315 -22.07 2.74 18.32
CA GLY A 315 -23.41 3.09 18.78
C GLY A 315 -23.63 4.58 18.97
N GLU A 316 -22.80 5.42 18.32
CA GLU A 316 -23.00 6.86 18.29
C GLU A 316 -24.14 7.16 17.31
N GLU A 317 -25.19 7.85 17.78
CA GLU A 317 -26.26 8.32 16.89
C GLU A 317 -25.68 9.35 15.90
N THR A 318 -25.86 9.12 14.61
CA THR A 318 -25.46 10.02 13.53
C THR A 318 -26.36 11.23 13.42
#